data_220648dd99b2d250e2c4e76da7bdc300
#
_entry.id   220648dd99b2d250e2c4e76da7bdc300
#
_cell.length_a   1.000
_cell.length_b   1.000
_cell.length_c   1.000
_cell.angle_alpha   90.00
_cell.angle_beta   90.00
_cell.angle_gamma   90.00
#
_symmetry.space_group_name_H-M   'P 1'
#
loop_
_entity.id
_entity.type
_entity.pdbx_description
1 polymer ?
#
loop_
_entity_poly.entity_id
_entity_poly.type
_entity_poly.pdbx_seq_one_letter_code
_entity_poly.pdbx_strand_id
1 'polypeptide(L)'
;MNLEDYSLSELRELAKNKNIKGYSKYKKSELIDLLTENDTTNNEDKNNESVVTDSNTTYKITNSDDKIAEGILEVLPDGYGFLRGENYLSTPDDVYISPVQIRRFKLDTGDHIKGISRMAKEGERFPSLIFVGEVNGEAPEKAYRRKKFDDLTPIYPTERIKLETEPNEYAMRMIDLISPIGKGQRGMIVAPPKVGKTT
;
A
#
# COMPACT_ATOMS: atom_id res chain seq x y z
N MET A 1 -39.47 -14.81 -12.50
CA MET A 1 -39.85 -16.18 -12.06
C MET A 1 -40.80 -16.01 -10.91
N ASN A 2 -42.01 -16.59 -10.99
CA ASN A 2 -42.99 -16.47 -9.91
C ASN A 2 -42.62 -17.46 -8.80
N LEU A 3 -42.24 -16.95 -7.61
CA LEU A 3 -41.87 -17.74 -6.43
C LEU A 3 -43.09 -18.50 -5.84
N GLU A 4 -44.28 -18.13 -6.21
CA GLU A 4 -45.54 -18.78 -5.77
C GLU A 4 -45.70 -20.21 -6.29
N ASP A 5 -45.11 -20.54 -7.45
CA ASP A 5 -45.22 -21.85 -8.10
C ASP A 5 -44.30 -22.92 -7.46
N TYR A 6 -43.40 -22.50 -6.59
CA TYR A 6 -42.45 -23.42 -5.91
C TYR A 6 -43.05 -24.11 -4.69
N SER A 7 -42.70 -25.37 -4.49
CA SER A 7 -43.03 -26.09 -3.27
C SER A 7 -42.26 -25.56 -2.04
N LEU A 8 -42.75 -25.83 -0.83
CA LEU A 8 -42.14 -25.40 0.42
C LEU A 8 -40.69 -25.96 0.58
N SER A 9 -40.41 -27.15 0.03
CA SER A 9 -39.08 -27.77 0.02
C SER A 9 -38.12 -27.03 -0.89
N GLU A 10 -38.55 -26.64 -2.08
CA GLU A 10 -37.74 -25.91 -3.05
C GLU A 10 -37.43 -24.48 -2.59
N LEU A 11 -38.44 -23.80 -1.96
CA LEU A 11 -38.22 -22.49 -1.36
C LEU A 11 -37.22 -22.53 -0.20
N ARG A 12 -37.17 -23.61 0.58
CA ARG A 12 -36.18 -23.80 1.62
C ARG A 12 -34.78 -24.08 1.06
N GLU A 13 -34.66 -24.79 -0.05
CA GLU A 13 -33.39 -24.96 -0.76
C GLU A 13 -32.87 -23.64 -1.35
N LEU A 14 -33.75 -22.84 -1.94
CA LEU A 14 -33.42 -21.51 -2.43
C LEU A 14 -32.95 -20.58 -1.30
N ALA A 15 -33.64 -20.61 -0.15
CA ALA A 15 -33.27 -19.83 1.03
C ALA A 15 -31.93 -20.30 1.64
N LYS A 16 -31.65 -21.62 1.58
CA LYS A 16 -30.37 -22.20 1.99
C LYS A 16 -29.24 -21.76 1.06
N ASN A 17 -29.45 -21.78 -0.26
CA ASN A 17 -28.47 -21.35 -1.26
C ASN A 17 -28.18 -19.83 -1.18
N LYS A 18 -29.17 -19.04 -0.73
CA LYS A 18 -29.03 -17.59 -0.46
C LYS A 18 -28.54 -17.28 0.97
N ASN A 19 -28.11 -18.28 1.73
CA ASN A 19 -27.56 -18.14 3.10
C ASN A 19 -28.50 -17.44 4.12
N ILE A 20 -29.80 -17.54 3.96
CA ILE A 20 -30.77 -16.96 4.88
C ILE A 20 -30.80 -17.75 6.18
N LYS A 21 -30.42 -17.13 7.30
CA LYS A 21 -30.42 -17.81 8.62
C LYS A 21 -31.84 -18.04 9.11
N GLY A 22 -32.12 -19.27 9.60
CA GLY A 22 -33.41 -19.61 10.23
C GLY A 22 -34.53 -20.00 9.27
N TYR A 23 -34.25 -20.20 7.99
CA TYR A 23 -35.21 -20.52 6.91
C TYR A 23 -36.15 -21.72 7.21
N SER A 24 -35.73 -22.65 8.05
CA SER A 24 -36.51 -23.84 8.41
C SER A 24 -37.74 -23.55 9.28
N LYS A 25 -37.83 -22.39 9.93
CA LYS A 25 -38.90 -21.99 10.85
C LYS A 25 -40.03 -21.25 10.19
N TYR A 26 -39.84 -20.77 8.94
CA TYR A 26 -40.79 -19.92 8.24
C TYR A 26 -41.81 -20.73 7.42
N LYS A 27 -43.03 -20.18 7.29
CA LYS A 27 -44.08 -20.70 6.42
C LYS A 27 -43.86 -20.30 4.95
N LYS A 28 -44.57 -20.92 4.02
CA LYS A 28 -44.40 -20.70 2.57
C LYS A 28 -44.50 -19.22 2.19
N SER A 29 -45.53 -18.50 2.69
CA SER A 29 -45.72 -17.07 2.44
C SER A 29 -44.56 -16.23 2.97
N GLU A 30 -44.13 -16.48 4.17
CA GLU A 30 -43.01 -15.75 4.81
C GLU A 30 -41.65 -16.00 4.11
N LEU A 31 -41.47 -17.20 3.53
CA LEU A 31 -40.27 -17.52 2.74
C LEU A 31 -40.29 -16.81 1.39
N ILE A 32 -41.47 -16.65 0.77
CA ILE A 32 -41.65 -15.90 -0.47
C ILE A 32 -41.36 -14.42 -0.23
N ASP A 33 -41.90 -13.85 0.84
CA ASP A 33 -41.63 -12.45 1.23
C ASP A 33 -40.15 -12.19 1.51
N LEU A 34 -39.50 -13.06 2.28
CA LEU A 34 -38.07 -12.98 2.57
C LEU A 34 -37.18 -13.17 1.33
N LEU A 35 -37.60 -14.00 0.38
CA LEU A 35 -36.88 -14.21 -0.87
C LEU A 35 -37.04 -13.05 -1.84
N THR A 36 -38.24 -12.40 -1.84
CA THR A 36 -38.54 -11.18 -2.63
C THR A 36 -37.90 -9.95 -2.01
N GLU A 37 -37.92 -9.79 -0.70
CA GLU A 37 -37.19 -8.70 -0.01
C GLU A 37 -35.68 -8.80 -0.23
N ASN A 38 -35.11 -9.99 -0.19
CA ASN A 38 -33.68 -10.18 -0.49
C ASN A 38 -33.32 -10.01 -1.98
N ASP A 39 -34.31 -10.09 -2.90
CA ASP A 39 -34.08 -9.75 -4.33
C ASP A 39 -34.23 -8.24 -4.60
N THR A 40 -34.99 -7.52 -3.77
CA THR A 40 -35.11 -6.05 -3.82
C THR A 40 -34.01 -5.37 -3.01
N THR A 41 -33.56 -5.94 -1.89
CA THR A 41 -32.43 -5.42 -1.09
C THR A 41 -31.06 -5.72 -1.69
N ASN A 42 -30.95 -6.65 -2.64
CA ASN A 42 -29.70 -6.82 -3.43
C ASN A 42 -29.47 -5.73 -4.48
N ASN A 43 -30.36 -4.74 -4.61
CA ASN A 43 -30.17 -3.59 -5.51
C ASN A 43 -29.97 -2.25 -4.80
N GLU A 44 -30.10 -2.15 -3.45
CA GLU A 44 -29.94 -0.86 -2.77
C GLU A 44 -29.01 -0.85 -1.52
N ASP A 45 -28.53 -2.00 -1.03
CA ASP A 45 -27.50 -2.06 0.01
C ASP A 45 -26.26 -2.87 -0.43
N LYS A 46 -25.72 -2.57 -1.61
CA LYS A 46 -24.28 -2.70 -1.78
C LYS A 46 -23.66 -1.54 -1.02
N ASN A 47 -23.25 -1.79 0.25
CA ASN A 47 -22.11 -1.10 0.81
C ASN A 47 -21.12 -0.91 -0.33
N ASN A 48 -20.75 0.33 -0.62
CA ASN A 48 -19.72 0.68 -1.57
C ASN A 48 -18.38 0.07 -1.09
N GLU A 49 -18.24 -1.25 -1.16
CA GLU A 49 -16.94 -1.90 -1.17
C GLU A 49 -16.33 -1.65 -2.54
N SER A 50 -15.73 -0.49 -2.73
CA SER A 50 -14.89 -0.27 -3.88
C SER A 50 -13.63 -1.12 -3.70
N VAL A 51 -13.60 -2.23 -4.43
CA VAL A 51 -12.39 -3.05 -4.58
C VAL A 51 -11.48 -2.28 -5.52
N VAL A 52 -10.48 -1.62 -4.99
CA VAL A 52 -9.42 -1.03 -5.80
C VAL A 52 -8.35 -2.09 -6.00
N THR A 53 -8.28 -2.61 -7.22
CA THR A 53 -7.25 -3.54 -7.66
C THR A 53 -6.08 -2.73 -8.21
N ASP A 54 -5.02 -2.63 -7.45
CA ASP A 54 -3.72 -2.27 -8.00
C ASP A 54 -2.95 -3.55 -8.35
N SER A 55 -1.95 -3.46 -9.21
CA SER A 55 -1.38 -4.57 -10.01
C SER A 55 -1.00 -5.87 -9.26
N ASN A 56 -0.97 -5.90 -7.93
CA ASN A 56 -0.63 -7.11 -7.15
C ASN A 56 -1.41 -7.34 -5.85
N THR A 57 -2.23 -6.41 -5.36
CA THR A 57 -2.92 -6.59 -4.07
C THR A 57 -4.33 -6.00 -4.10
N THR A 58 -5.31 -6.80 -3.72
CA THR A 58 -6.72 -6.38 -3.65
C THR A 58 -7.00 -5.81 -2.26
N TYR A 59 -7.26 -4.51 -2.17
CA TYR A 59 -7.69 -3.85 -0.93
C TYR A 59 -9.21 -3.74 -0.90
N LYS A 60 -9.82 -4.20 0.19
CA LYS A 60 -11.24 -3.96 0.46
C LYS A 60 -11.39 -2.65 1.22
N ILE A 61 -11.90 -1.63 0.55
CA ILE A 61 -12.29 -0.37 1.17
C ILE A 61 -13.69 -0.57 1.74
N THR A 62 -13.82 -0.49 3.06
CA THR A 62 -15.08 -0.73 3.78
C THR A 62 -15.91 0.53 3.97
N ASN A 63 -15.31 1.71 3.89
CA ASN A 63 -16.00 2.98 4.02
C ASN A 63 -15.77 3.85 2.78
N SER A 64 -16.76 4.65 2.41
CA SER A 64 -16.68 5.58 1.27
C SER A 64 -15.60 6.66 1.42
N ASP A 65 -15.16 6.91 2.65
CA ASP A 65 -14.19 7.97 3.00
C ASP A 65 -12.75 7.46 3.09
N ASP A 66 -12.55 6.14 2.98
CA ASP A 66 -11.22 5.53 3.00
C ASP A 66 -10.54 5.68 1.63
N LYS A 67 -9.25 6.00 1.65
CA LYS A 67 -8.45 6.20 0.43
C LYS A 67 -7.18 5.36 0.49
N ILE A 68 -6.68 4.98 -0.67
CA ILE A 68 -5.33 4.41 -0.77
C ILE A 68 -4.33 5.51 -0.45
N ALA A 69 -3.42 5.23 0.47
CA ALA A 69 -2.30 6.07 0.81
C ALA A 69 -0.99 5.36 0.46
N GLU A 70 -0.10 6.09 -0.19
CA GLU A 70 1.22 5.62 -0.58
C GLU A 70 2.23 6.72 -0.33
N GLY A 71 3.39 6.37 0.22
CA GLY A 71 4.44 7.33 0.50
C GLY A 71 5.62 6.75 1.24
N ILE A 72 6.61 7.58 1.49
CA ILE A 72 7.81 7.22 2.26
C ILE A 72 7.61 7.62 3.72
N LEU A 73 7.84 6.67 4.62
CA LEU A 73 7.73 6.89 6.05
C LEU A 73 8.87 7.77 6.58
N GLU A 74 8.51 8.80 7.32
CA GLU A 74 9.40 9.51 8.22
C GLU A 74 8.93 9.29 9.66
N VAL A 75 9.75 8.64 10.48
CA VAL A 75 9.49 8.43 11.92
C VAL A 75 10.09 9.59 12.71
N LEU A 76 9.26 10.22 13.52
CA LEU A 76 9.69 11.32 14.39
C LEU A 76 10.22 10.80 15.75
N PRO A 77 11.00 11.61 16.49
CA PRO A 77 11.58 11.21 17.77
C PRO A 77 10.55 10.72 18.79
N ASP A 78 9.32 11.24 18.73
CA ASP A 78 8.21 10.86 19.60
C ASP A 78 7.62 9.47 19.28
N GLY A 79 8.12 8.81 18.23
CA GLY A 79 7.77 7.43 17.87
C GLY A 79 6.55 7.28 16.97
N TYR A 80 5.90 8.37 16.57
CA TYR A 80 4.91 8.37 15.48
C TYR A 80 5.56 8.80 14.17
N GLY A 81 4.86 8.67 13.04
CA GLY A 81 5.43 9.04 11.76
C GLY A 81 4.40 9.58 10.78
N PHE A 82 4.90 10.04 9.64
CA PHE A 82 4.11 10.49 8.51
C PHE A 82 4.57 9.82 7.22
N LEU A 83 3.61 9.48 6.37
CA LEU A 83 3.91 9.16 4.98
C LEU A 83 4.07 10.47 4.22
N ARG A 84 5.27 10.68 3.72
CA ARG A 84 5.63 11.83 2.88
C ARG A 84 5.36 11.48 1.41
N GLY A 85 4.77 12.42 0.70
CA GLY A 85 4.56 12.31 -0.74
C GLY A 85 5.79 12.70 -1.55
N GLU A 86 5.56 13.41 -2.65
CA GLU A 86 6.60 13.88 -3.53
C GLU A 86 7.62 14.79 -2.81
N ASN A 87 8.89 14.65 -3.20
CA ASN A 87 10.03 15.40 -2.63
C ASN A 87 10.28 15.21 -1.13
N TYR A 88 9.61 14.30 -0.45
CA TYR A 88 9.80 13.98 0.98
C TYR A 88 9.64 15.18 1.93
N LEU A 89 9.00 16.25 1.47
CA LEU A 89 8.72 17.44 2.27
C LEU A 89 7.39 17.30 2.99
N SER A 90 7.27 18.00 4.13
CA SER A 90 6.01 18.05 4.89
C SER A 90 4.94 18.79 4.10
N THR A 91 3.79 18.14 3.92
CA THR A 91 2.63 18.68 3.21
C THR A 91 1.36 18.54 4.06
N PRO A 92 0.29 19.28 3.76
CA PRO A 92 -1.00 19.10 4.43
C PRO A 92 -1.64 17.73 4.16
N ASP A 93 -1.23 17.05 3.08
CA ASP A 93 -1.77 15.76 2.65
C ASP A 93 -1.02 14.56 3.24
N ASP A 94 -0.04 14.81 4.10
CA ASP A 94 0.72 13.75 4.77
C ASP A 94 -0.20 12.85 5.59
N VAL A 95 0.07 11.55 5.58
CA VAL A 95 -0.74 10.57 6.30
C VAL A 95 -0.04 10.16 7.59
N TYR A 96 -0.73 10.37 8.71
CA TYR A 96 -0.25 10.01 10.04
C TYR A 96 -0.19 8.48 10.23
N ILE A 97 0.91 8.00 10.81
CA ILE A 97 1.09 6.62 11.24
C ILE A 97 1.30 6.56 12.75
N SER A 98 0.53 5.71 13.40
CA SER A 98 0.59 5.57 14.86
C SER A 98 1.85 4.83 15.33
N PRO A 99 2.36 5.11 16.55
CA PRO A 99 3.48 4.37 17.15
C PRO A 99 3.23 2.87 17.27
N VAL A 100 1.96 2.48 17.40
CA VAL A 100 1.56 1.07 17.51
C VAL A 100 1.82 0.34 16.20
N GLN A 101 1.46 0.96 15.06
CA GLN A 101 1.71 0.37 13.72
C GLN A 101 3.21 0.31 13.42
N ILE A 102 3.95 1.38 13.73
CA ILE A 102 5.42 1.43 13.54
C ILE A 102 6.09 0.28 14.29
N ARG A 103 5.75 0.10 15.56
CA ARG A 103 6.30 -1.01 16.37
C ARG A 103 5.84 -2.38 15.92
N ARG A 104 4.56 -2.53 15.57
CA ARG A 104 3.98 -3.81 15.14
C ARG A 104 4.64 -4.36 13.89
N PHE A 105 4.92 -3.51 12.91
CA PHE A 105 5.48 -3.91 11.61
C PHE A 105 6.99 -3.65 11.51
N LYS A 106 7.62 -3.16 12.58
CA LYS A 106 9.05 -2.75 12.61
C LYS A 106 9.39 -1.80 11.46
N LEU A 107 8.58 -0.77 11.31
CA LEU A 107 8.78 0.23 10.28
C LEU A 107 9.90 1.19 10.68
N ASP A 108 10.72 1.57 9.71
CA ASP A 108 11.80 2.53 9.88
C ASP A 108 11.65 3.71 8.90
N THR A 109 12.30 4.83 9.20
CA THR A 109 12.36 5.97 8.29
C THR A 109 12.97 5.54 6.95
N GLY A 110 12.32 5.91 5.86
CA GLY A 110 12.71 5.54 4.50
C GLY A 110 11.94 4.34 3.94
N ASP A 111 11.08 3.69 4.73
CA ASP A 111 10.22 2.63 4.21
C ASP A 111 9.15 3.20 3.29
N HIS A 112 9.01 2.60 2.11
CA HIS A 112 7.90 2.86 1.21
C HIS A 112 6.68 2.03 1.66
N ILE A 113 5.62 2.72 2.05
CA ILE A 113 4.41 2.09 2.59
C ILE A 113 3.23 2.39 1.68
N LYS A 114 2.46 1.34 1.40
CA LYS A 114 1.18 1.42 0.72
C LYS A 114 0.10 0.79 1.60
N GLY A 115 -1.04 1.48 1.73
CA GLY A 115 -2.10 1.03 2.61
C GLY A 115 -3.38 1.82 2.44
N ILE A 116 -4.27 1.72 3.43
CA ILE A 116 -5.54 2.43 3.45
C ILE A 116 -5.48 3.48 4.55
N SER A 117 -5.82 4.71 4.21
CA SER A 117 -6.00 5.82 5.14
C SER A 117 -7.46 6.23 5.26
N ARG A 118 -7.86 6.69 6.42
CA ARG A 118 -9.13 7.37 6.64
C ARG A 118 -8.94 8.88 6.66
N MET A 119 -9.97 9.61 6.32
CA MET A 119 -10.00 11.06 6.46
C MET A 119 -9.79 11.49 7.92
N ALA A 120 -9.24 12.68 8.10
CA ALA A 120 -9.07 13.29 9.41
C ALA A 120 -10.44 13.49 10.08
N LYS A 121 -10.57 13.08 11.34
CA LYS A 121 -11.75 13.34 12.16
C LYS A 121 -11.73 14.77 12.70
N GLU A 122 -12.87 15.21 13.24
CA GLU A 122 -12.97 16.49 13.93
C GLU A 122 -11.91 16.59 15.04
N GLY A 123 -11.04 17.60 14.96
CA GLY A 123 -9.90 17.78 15.86
C GLY A 123 -8.58 17.14 15.41
N GLU A 124 -8.57 16.32 14.34
CA GLU A 124 -7.34 15.79 13.74
C GLU A 124 -6.90 16.67 12.56
N ARG A 125 -5.61 16.91 12.46
CA ARG A 125 -5.04 17.74 11.39
C ARG A 125 -4.74 16.94 10.12
N PHE A 126 -4.41 15.65 10.26
CA PHE A 126 -3.96 14.80 9.16
C PHE A 126 -4.82 13.54 9.03
N PRO A 127 -5.02 13.01 7.82
CA PRO A 127 -5.57 11.68 7.63
C PRO A 127 -4.69 10.64 8.33
N SER A 128 -5.28 9.53 8.74
CA SER A 128 -4.56 8.50 9.51
C SER A 128 -4.55 7.19 8.76
N LEU A 129 -3.40 6.51 8.71
CA LEU A 129 -3.28 5.16 8.16
C LEU A 129 -4.00 4.17 9.08
N ILE A 130 -4.96 3.44 8.53
CA ILE A 130 -5.72 2.42 9.27
C ILE A 130 -5.25 1.01 8.95
N PHE A 131 -4.73 0.78 7.75
CA PHE A 131 -4.26 -0.52 7.30
C PHE A 131 -2.95 -0.39 6.53
N VAL A 132 -1.96 -1.22 6.88
CA VAL A 132 -0.69 -1.35 6.17
C VAL A 132 -0.81 -2.55 5.24
N GLY A 133 -0.81 -2.31 3.95
CA GLY A 133 -0.95 -3.35 2.93
C GLY A 133 0.38 -3.87 2.43
N GLU A 134 1.30 -2.97 2.12
CA GLU A 134 2.63 -3.31 1.62
C GLU A 134 3.70 -2.44 2.29
N VAL A 135 4.87 -3.01 2.45
CA VAL A 135 6.08 -2.32 2.91
C VAL A 135 7.22 -2.66 1.95
N ASN A 136 7.75 -1.66 1.24
CA ASN A 136 8.79 -1.83 0.22
C ASN A 136 8.39 -2.82 -0.90
N GLY A 137 7.10 -2.85 -1.28
CA GLY A 137 6.56 -3.75 -2.31
C GLY A 137 6.38 -5.20 -1.86
N GLU A 138 6.52 -5.49 -0.56
CA GLU A 138 6.30 -6.81 0.02
C GLU A 138 5.21 -6.78 1.10
N ALA A 139 4.65 -7.96 1.39
CA ALA A 139 3.70 -8.11 2.49
C ALA A 139 4.35 -7.73 3.84
N PRO A 140 3.61 -7.09 4.77
CA PRO A 140 4.15 -6.60 6.04
C PRO A 140 4.82 -7.68 6.90
N GLU A 141 4.38 -8.95 6.81
CA GLU A 141 4.97 -10.08 7.52
C GLU A 141 6.39 -10.40 7.05
N LYS A 142 6.68 -10.20 5.75
CA LYS A 142 8.04 -10.36 5.22
C LYS A 142 8.91 -9.19 5.64
N ALA A 143 8.40 -7.98 5.58
CA ALA A 143 9.10 -6.77 6.01
C ALA A 143 9.53 -6.84 7.48
N TYR A 144 8.69 -7.41 8.35
CA TYR A 144 9.00 -7.62 9.77
C TYR A 144 10.27 -8.47 10.00
N ARG A 145 10.59 -9.40 9.09
CA ARG A 145 11.75 -10.31 9.20
C ARG A 145 13.03 -9.77 8.56
N ARG A 146 12.98 -8.59 7.98
CA ARG A 146 14.16 -7.97 7.34
C ARG A 146 15.25 -7.67 8.37
N LYS A 147 16.49 -7.76 7.92
CA LYS A 147 17.63 -7.29 8.69
C LYS A 147 17.69 -5.76 8.65
N LYS A 148 18.11 -5.14 9.75
CA LYS A 148 18.39 -3.70 9.72
C LYS A 148 19.59 -3.41 8.83
N PHE A 149 19.65 -2.19 8.29
CA PHE A 149 20.74 -1.78 7.41
C PHE A 149 22.12 -1.97 8.08
N ASP A 150 22.23 -1.63 9.35
CA ASP A 150 23.49 -1.75 10.12
C ASP A 150 23.93 -3.21 10.33
N ASP A 151 23.00 -4.17 10.24
CA ASP A 151 23.27 -5.60 10.38
C ASP A 151 23.62 -6.26 9.03
N LEU A 152 23.62 -5.50 7.92
CA LEU A 152 23.97 -6.02 6.61
C LEU A 152 25.48 -6.16 6.46
N THR A 153 25.90 -7.24 5.80
CA THR A 153 27.32 -7.43 5.46
C THR A 153 27.70 -6.48 4.34
N PRO A 154 28.69 -5.59 4.54
CA PRO A 154 29.17 -4.71 3.47
C PRO A 154 29.84 -5.55 2.38
N ILE A 155 29.50 -5.26 1.14
CA ILE A 155 30.11 -5.90 -0.04
C ILE A 155 30.75 -4.83 -0.93
N TYR A 156 31.81 -5.22 -1.66
CA TYR A 156 32.37 -4.35 -2.67
C TYR A 156 31.42 -4.24 -3.87
N PRO A 157 31.36 -3.07 -4.54
CA PRO A 157 30.55 -2.89 -5.74
C PRO A 157 31.13 -3.76 -6.87
N THR A 158 30.36 -4.75 -7.31
CA THR A 158 30.77 -5.69 -8.37
C THR A 158 30.21 -5.31 -9.73
N GLU A 159 29.11 -4.54 -9.75
CA GLU A 159 28.47 -4.10 -10.99
C GLU A 159 29.03 -2.74 -11.41
N ARG A 160 29.77 -2.71 -12.51
CA ARG A 160 30.42 -1.48 -13.01
C ARG A 160 29.40 -0.56 -13.68
N ILE A 161 29.51 0.73 -13.40
CA ILE A 161 28.82 1.79 -14.15
C ILE A 161 29.70 2.17 -15.34
N LYS A 162 29.19 2.07 -16.56
CA LYS A 162 29.88 2.52 -17.76
C LYS A 162 29.56 4.01 -17.95
N LEU A 163 30.58 4.87 -17.81
CA LEU A 163 30.45 6.32 -17.95
C LEU A 163 30.59 6.78 -19.39
N GLU A 164 31.42 6.10 -20.19
CA GLU A 164 31.57 6.37 -21.61
C GLU A 164 30.27 6.02 -22.36
N THR A 165 29.54 7.04 -22.82
CA THR A 165 28.29 6.90 -23.58
C THR A 165 28.48 7.16 -25.07
N GLU A 166 29.40 8.10 -25.41
CA GLU A 166 29.69 8.49 -26.79
C GLU A 166 31.19 8.34 -27.10
N PRO A 167 31.56 8.06 -28.39
CA PRO A 167 32.93 7.83 -28.79
C PRO A 167 33.88 9.00 -28.53
N ASN A 168 33.35 10.23 -28.44
CA ASN A 168 34.12 11.46 -28.28
C ASN A 168 34.27 11.93 -26.85
N GLU A 169 33.70 11.19 -25.86
CA GLU A 169 33.79 11.50 -24.44
C GLU A 169 35.09 10.99 -23.81
N TYR A 170 36.21 11.59 -24.19
CA TYR A 170 37.53 11.16 -23.71
C TYR A 170 37.68 11.26 -22.21
N ALA A 171 37.07 12.24 -21.54
CA ALA A 171 37.16 12.40 -20.09
C ALA A 171 36.48 11.23 -19.36
N MET A 172 35.28 10.85 -19.77
CA MET A 172 34.54 9.71 -19.19
C MET A 172 35.23 8.39 -19.49
N ARG A 173 35.78 8.24 -20.68
CA ARG A 173 36.59 7.07 -21.05
C ARG A 173 37.84 6.92 -20.20
N MET A 174 38.54 8.04 -19.90
CA MET A 174 39.70 8.02 -19.01
C MET A 174 39.32 7.60 -17.59
N ILE A 175 38.22 8.11 -17.06
CA ILE A 175 37.72 7.71 -15.74
C ILE A 175 37.38 6.22 -15.74
N ASP A 176 36.70 5.74 -16.75
CA ASP A 176 36.36 4.32 -16.89
C ASP A 176 37.58 3.39 -16.95
N LEU A 177 38.69 3.86 -17.49
CA LEU A 177 39.92 3.08 -17.61
C LEU A 177 40.79 3.13 -16.34
N ILE A 178 40.88 4.31 -15.71
CA ILE A 178 41.83 4.55 -14.62
C ILE A 178 41.17 4.33 -13.25
N SER A 179 39.90 4.77 -13.10
CA SER A 179 39.16 4.74 -11.84
C SER A 179 37.71 4.32 -12.08
N PRO A 180 37.46 3.06 -12.47
CA PRO A 180 36.12 2.57 -12.73
C PRO A 180 35.24 2.67 -11.50
N ILE A 181 33.98 3.05 -11.68
CA ILE A 181 33.00 3.26 -10.62
C ILE A 181 31.97 2.12 -10.65
N GLY A 182 31.65 1.55 -9.52
CA GLY A 182 30.61 0.53 -9.37
C GLY A 182 29.33 1.05 -8.73
N LYS A 183 28.21 0.38 -8.98
CA LYS A 183 26.93 0.71 -8.35
C LYS A 183 27.01 0.56 -6.83
N GLY A 184 26.57 1.60 -6.11
CA GLY A 184 26.67 1.67 -4.64
C GLY A 184 28.03 2.16 -4.12
N GLN A 185 29.00 2.42 -4.99
CA GLN A 185 30.29 3.00 -4.59
C GLN A 185 30.12 4.45 -4.14
N ARG A 186 30.79 4.81 -3.06
CA ARG A 186 30.91 6.20 -2.61
C ARG A 186 32.17 6.80 -3.22
N GLY A 187 32.03 7.92 -3.90
CA GLY A 187 33.14 8.64 -4.54
C GLY A 187 33.08 10.13 -4.20
N MET A 188 34.23 10.79 -4.29
CA MET A 188 34.35 12.22 -4.11
C MET A 188 35.12 12.82 -5.27
N ILE A 189 34.54 13.84 -5.93
CA ILE A 189 35.19 14.62 -6.98
C ILE A 189 35.79 15.86 -6.33
N VAL A 190 37.13 15.95 -6.36
CA VAL A 190 37.87 17.10 -5.86
C VAL A 190 38.39 17.91 -7.04
N ALA A 191 38.03 19.17 -7.12
CA ALA A 191 38.43 20.07 -8.19
C ALA A 191 38.62 21.51 -7.67
N PRO A 192 39.55 22.29 -8.24
CA PRO A 192 39.66 23.70 -7.93
C PRO A 192 38.37 24.48 -8.18
N PRO A 193 38.17 25.65 -7.58
CA PRO A 193 37.03 26.51 -7.89
C PRO A 193 37.05 26.93 -9.36
N LYS A 194 35.86 27.17 -9.95
CA LYS A 194 35.64 27.64 -11.32
C LYS A 194 36.09 26.72 -12.47
N VAL A 195 36.22 25.42 -12.23
CA VAL A 195 36.56 24.44 -13.29
C VAL A 195 35.34 23.70 -13.87
N GLY A 196 34.14 24.21 -13.66
CA GLY A 196 32.91 23.63 -14.26
C GLY A 196 32.38 22.39 -13.59
N LYS A 197 32.73 22.12 -12.32
CA LYS A 197 32.24 20.91 -11.61
C LYS A 197 30.73 20.87 -11.35
N THR A 198 30.03 21.97 -11.53
CA THR A 198 28.58 22.11 -11.32
C THR A 198 27.79 22.34 -12.60
N THR A 199 28.45 22.40 -13.73
CA THR A 199 27.86 22.68 -15.06
C THR A 199 27.13 21.45 -15.59
#